data_e76011d7753a242b35cf068e9dcfb1b1
#
_entry.id   e76011d7753a242b35cf068e9dcfb1b1
#
_cell.length_a   1.000
_cell.length_b   1.000
_cell.length_c   1.000
_cell.angle_alpha   90.00
_cell.angle_beta   90.00
_cell.angle_gamma   90.00
#
_symmetry.space_group_name_H-M   'P 1'
#
loop_
_entity.id
_entity.type
_entity.pdbx_description
1 polymer ?
#
loop_
_entity_poly.entity_id
_entity_poly.type
_entity_poly.pdbx_seq_one_letter_code
_entity_poly.pdbx_strand_id
1 'polypeptide(L)'
;MMSYRHALRATLAATAVVVLVAGCGMMPGKSNMVAFTTQLRGANEVPPAATGATGQVDAVLNKETNLLRWQLTYGGLSGPATAGHYHGPAMVGVNAGVSLPFASPMTSPMAGQATLTAAQVADLMAGRWYANIHTAKFPGGEIRGQMTMRP
;
A
#
# COMPACT_ATOMS: atom_id res chain seq x y z
N MET A 1 -91.62 13.22 -32.58
CA MET A 1 -90.90 11.93 -32.38
C MET A 1 -89.42 12.28 -32.12
N MET A 2 -89.01 12.25 -30.85
CA MET A 2 -87.62 12.56 -30.43
C MET A 2 -86.88 11.28 -30.14
N SER A 3 -85.80 11.08 -30.87
CA SER A 3 -84.94 9.90 -30.75
C SER A 3 -83.73 10.27 -29.87
N TYR A 4 -83.66 9.71 -28.66
CA TYR A 4 -82.47 9.83 -27.75
C TYR A 4 -81.45 8.86 -28.10
N ARG A 5 -80.23 9.33 -28.51
CA ARG A 5 -79.04 8.48 -28.67
C ARG A 5 -78.21 8.58 -27.38
N HIS A 6 -78.14 7.43 -26.69
CA HIS A 6 -77.25 7.27 -25.54
C HIS A 6 -75.83 7.07 -26.00
N ALA A 7 -74.93 7.98 -25.63
CA ALA A 7 -73.50 7.85 -25.85
C ALA A 7 -72.88 7.12 -24.66
N LEU A 8 -72.39 5.90 -24.89
CA LEU A 8 -71.61 5.13 -23.92
C LEU A 8 -70.19 5.76 -23.85
N ARG A 9 -69.83 6.31 -22.70
CA ARG A 9 -68.44 6.75 -22.43
C ARG A 9 -67.70 5.56 -21.80
N ALA A 10 -66.76 4.98 -22.55
CA ALA A 10 -65.80 3.99 -22.05
C ALA A 10 -64.66 4.71 -21.37
N THR A 11 -64.53 4.57 -20.06
CA THR A 11 -63.35 5.02 -19.27
C THR A 11 -62.30 3.96 -19.32
N LEU A 12 -61.16 4.23 -20.02
CA LEU A 12 -59.95 3.41 -19.94
C LEU A 12 -59.26 3.76 -18.61
N ALA A 13 -59.16 2.78 -17.72
CA ALA A 13 -58.28 2.83 -16.56
C ALA A 13 -56.90 2.36 -16.96
N ALA A 14 -55.94 3.29 -16.99
CA ALA A 14 -54.53 2.95 -17.20
C ALA A 14 -53.90 2.52 -15.87
N THR A 15 -53.64 1.25 -15.73
CA THR A 15 -52.86 0.69 -14.61
C THR A 15 -51.38 0.90 -14.85
N ALA A 16 -50.79 1.84 -14.11
CA ALA A 16 -49.32 2.03 -14.08
C ALA A 16 -48.68 0.92 -13.26
N VAL A 17 -47.91 0.03 -13.93
CA VAL A 17 -47.05 -0.96 -13.26
C VAL A 17 -45.77 -0.26 -12.86
N VAL A 18 -45.58 -0.01 -11.56
CA VAL A 18 -44.32 0.46 -11.00
C VAL A 18 -43.38 -0.75 -10.82
N VAL A 19 -42.41 -0.89 -11.70
CA VAL A 19 -41.34 -1.89 -11.57
C VAL A 19 -40.32 -1.33 -10.57
N LEU A 20 -40.34 -1.80 -9.33
CA LEU A 20 -39.30 -1.57 -8.35
C LEU A 20 -38.06 -2.39 -8.75
N VAL A 21 -37.10 -1.76 -9.39
CA VAL A 21 -35.77 -2.35 -9.60
C VAL A 21 -35.05 -2.28 -8.25
N ALA A 22 -35.06 -3.40 -7.51
CA ALA A 22 -34.19 -3.60 -6.36
C ALA A 22 -32.74 -3.68 -6.85
N GLY A 23 -32.06 -2.56 -6.92
CA GLY A 23 -30.62 -2.51 -7.16
C GLY A 23 -29.91 -3.16 -5.97
N CYS A 24 -29.38 -4.38 -6.12
CA CYS A 24 -28.40 -4.94 -5.20
C CYS A 24 -27.17 -4.06 -5.25
N GLY A 25 -27.08 -3.06 -4.38
CA GLY A 25 -25.88 -2.29 -4.14
C GLY A 25 -24.84 -3.25 -3.54
N MET A 26 -23.92 -3.78 -4.36
CA MET A 26 -22.73 -4.43 -3.85
C MET A 26 -21.97 -3.37 -3.04
N MET A 27 -22.02 -3.46 -1.72
CA MET A 27 -21.12 -2.69 -0.86
C MET A 27 -19.69 -3.07 -1.26
N PRO A 28 -18.81 -2.10 -1.58
CA PRO A 28 -17.42 -2.42 -1.83
C PRO A 28 -16.86 -3.08 -0.56
N GLY A 29 -16.56 -4.37 -0.63
CA GLY A 29 -15.92 -5.09 0.46
C GLY A 29 -14.62 -4.39 0.81
N LYS A 30 -14.31 -4.21 2.12
CA LYS A 30 -13.02 -3.67 2.54
C LYS A 30 -11.91 -4.49 1.90
N SER A 31 -11.08 -3.84 1.08
CA SER A 31 -9.94 -4.51 0.46
C SER A 31 -9.04 -5.12 1.54
N ASN A 32 -8.67 -6.39 1.40
CA ASN A 32 -7.67 -7.01 2.26
C ASN A 32 -6.24 -6.58 1.91
N MET A 33 -6.08 -5.78 0.87
CA MET A 33 -4.79 -5.27 0.41
C MET A 33 -4.54 -3.87 0.98
N VAL A 34 -3.35 -3.65 1.54
CA VAL A 34 -2.90 -2.36 2.05
C VAL A 34 -1.60 -1.99 1.35
N ALA A 35 -1.58 -0.83 0.73
CA ALA A 35 -0.39 -0.32 0.05
C ALA A 35 0.45 0.56 0.99
N PHE A 36 1.77 0.44 0.86
CA PHE A 36 2.77 1.22 1.59
C PHE A 36 3.78 1.81 0.61
N THR A 37 4.39 2.91 1.01
CA THR A 37 5.45 3.55 0.24
C THR A 37 6.43 4.26 1.15
N THR A 38 7.67 4.48 0.67
CA THR A 38 8.61 5.40 1.27
C THR A 38 9.65 5.86 0.27
N GLN A 39 10.14 7.09 0.46
CA GLN A 39 11.33 7.63 -0.21
C GLN A 39 12.53 7.43 0.70
N LEU A 40 13.60 6.82 0.17
CA LEU A 40 14.87 6.61 0.88
C LEU A 40 15.80 7.78 0.62
N ARG A 41 16.36 8.36 1.68
CA ARG A 41 17.29 9.49 1.62
C ARG A 41 18.33 9.38 2.74
N GLY A 42 19.54 9.90 2.50
CA GLY A 42 20.60 9.93 3.49
C GLY A 42 20.26 10.79 4.71
N ALA A 43 19.51 11.89 4.51
CA ALA A 43 19.05 12.74 5.60
C ALA A 43 18.13 12.05 6.61
N ASN A 44 17.52 10.93 6.25
CA ASN A 44 16.64 10.16 7.12
C ASN A 44 17.40 9.11 7.96
N GLU A 45 18.68 8.87 7.68
CA GLU A 45 19.50 7.96 8.49
C GLU A 45 19.76 8.52 9.89
N VAL A 46 20.13 7.64 10.80
CA VAL A 46 20.43 8.02 12.19
C VAL A 46 21.78 7.40 12.61
N PRO A 47 22.83 8.21 12.67
CA PRO A 47 22.92 9.64 12.30
C PRO A 47 22.75 9.84 10.78
N PRO A 48 22.40 11.07 10.32
CA PRO A 48 22.24 11.36 8.90
C PRO A 48 23.51 11.06 8.09
N ALA A 49 23.34 10.44 6.91
CA ALA A 49 24.41 10.17 5.96
C ALA A 49 24.52 11.30 4.94
N ALA A 50 25.74 11.84 4.77
CA ALA A 50 26.02 12.89 3.78
C ALA A 50 26.17 12.26 2.38
N THR A 51 25.06 11.99 1.71
CA THR A 51 24.97 11.42 0.37
C THR A 51 23.86 12.08 -0.45
N GLY A 52 24.02 12.11 -1.76
CA GLY A 52 22.97 12.47 -2.72
C GLY A 52 22.15 11.28 -3.22
N ALA A 53 22.44 10.08 -2.72
CA ALA A 53 21.72 8.87 -3.09
C ALA A 53 20.24 8.95 -2.70
N THR A 54 19.40 8.31 -3.51
CA THR A 54 17.96 8.22 -3.27
C THR A 54 17.45 6.83 -3.60
N GLY A 55 16.28 6.49 -3.08
CA GLY A 55 15.58 5.27 -3.42
C GLY A 55 14.10 5.37 -3.11
N GLN A 56 13.37 4.35 -3.51
CA GLN A 56 11.95 4.20 -3.23
C GLN A 56 11.60 2.75 -2.95
N VAL A 57 10.75 2.54 -1.98
CA VAL A 57 10.10 1.25 -1.74
C VAL A 57 8.59 1.45 -1.89
N ASP A 58 7.98 0.59 -2.70
CA ASP A 58 6.53 0.42 -2.78
C ASP A 58 6.20 -1.01 -2.37
N ALA A 59 5.23 -1.17 -1.49
CA ALA A 59 4.86 -2.49 -0.98
C ALA A 59 3.35 -2.64 -0.86
N VAL A 60 2.89 -3.90 -0.94
CA VAL A 60 1.48 -4.25 -0.75
C VAL A 60 1.39 -5.43 0.20
N LEU A 61 0.66 -5.26 1.27
CA LEU A 61 0.34 -6.29 2.25
C LEU A 61 -1.05 -6.88 1.97
N ASN A 62 -1.13 -8.19 1.83
CA ASN A 62 -2.38 -8.91 1.93
C ASN A 62 -2.62 -9.29 3.40
N LYS A 63 -3.62 -8.67 4.05
CA LYS A 63 -3.94 -8.89 5.48
C LYS A 63 -4.53 -10.27 5.78
N GLU A 64 -5.05 -10.96 4.79
CA GLU A 64 -5.62 -12.30 4.96
C GLU A 64 -4.53 -13.37 5.04
N THR A 65 -3.48 -13.21 4.20
CA THR A 65 -2.37 -14.17 4.11
C THR A 65 -1.11 -13.69 4.79
N ASN A 66 -1.08 -12.44 5.30
CA ASN A 66 0.08 -11.73 5.84
C ASN A 66 1.24 -11.63 4.83
N LEU A 67 0.97 -11.81 3.54
CA LEU A 67 1.98 -11.74 2.50
C LEU A 67 2.27 -10.29 2.13
N LEU A 68 3.49 -9.84 2.39
CA LEU A 68 4.05 -8.57 1.93
C LEU A 68 4.79 -8.81 0.62
N ARG A 69 4.48 -8.02 -0.42
CA ARG A 69 5.25 -7.92 -1.66
C ARG A 69 5.78 -6.51 -1.79
N TRP A 70 7.01 -6.34 -2.30
CA TRP A 70 7.60 -5.02 -2.48
C TRP A 70 8.40 -4.92 -3.76
N GLN A 71 8.57 -3.69 -4.20
CA GLN A 71 9.54 -3.26 -5.21
C GLN A 71 10.42 -2.20 -4.58
N LEU A 72 11.72 -2.26 -4.89
CA LEU A 72 12.74 -1.34 -4.42
C LEU A 72 13.52 -0.83 -5.63
N THR A 73 13.68 0.47 -5.71
CA THR A 73 14.60 1.14 -6.63
C THR A 73 15.53 2.04 -5.85
N TYR A 74 16.76 2.18 -6.31
CA TYR A 74 17.72 3.12 -5.74
C TYR A 74 18.78 3.51 -6.77
N GLY A 75 19.45 4.64 -6.53
CA GLY A 75 20.52 5.12 -7.38
C GLY A 75 21.38 6.16 -6.67
N GLY A 76 22.55 6.42 -7.27
CA GLY A 76 23.48 7.42 -6.76
C GLY A 76 24.21 7.02 -5.46
N LEU A 77 24.21 5.74 -5.08
CA LEU A 77 24.96 5.25 -3.91
C LEU A 77 26.45 5.50 -4.05
N SER A 78 27.13 5.65 -2.92
CA SER A 78 28.58 5.87 -2.83
C SER A 78 29.44 4.67 -3.28
N GLY A 79 28.82 3.53 -3.55
CA GLY A 79 29.40 2.28 -4.04
C GLY A 79 28.31 1.21 -4.18
N PRO A 80 28.70 -0.03 -4.50
CA PRO A 80 27.76 -1.14 -4.55
C PRO A 80 26.99 -1.30 -3.23
N ALA A 81 25.68 -1.56 -3.31
CA ALA A 81 24.90 -1.89 -2.14
C ALA A 81 25.40 -3.22 -1.55
N THR A 82 25.72 -3.22 -0.28
CA THR A 82 26.22 -4.41 0.45
C THR A 82 25.10 -5.17 1.13
N ALA A 83 24.05 -4.46 1.56
CA ALA A 83 22.87 -5.01 2.20
C ALA A 83 21.71 -4.02 2.12
N GLY A 84 20.50 -4.51 2.39
CA GLY A 84 19.30 -3.71 2.60
C GLY A 84 18.29 -4.49 3.41
N HIS A 85 17.50 -3.77 4.21
CA HIS A 85 16.59 -4.39 5.16
C HIS A 85 15.34 -3.55 5.39
N TYR A 86 14.28 -4.21 5.84
CA TYR A 86 13.30 -3.57 6.71
C TYR A 86 13.75 -3.73 8.15
N HIS A 87 13.58 -2.68 8.92
CA HIS A 87 13.84 -2.62 10.37
C HIS A 87 12.57 -2.26 11.12
N GLY A 88 12.49 -2.66 12.39
CA GLY A 88 11.38 -2.33 13.27
C GLY A 88 11.28 -3.26 14.48
N PRO A 89 10.39 -2.91 15.46
CA PRO A 89 9.58 -1.69 15.49
C PRO A 89 10.38 -0.46 15.92
N ALA A 90 10.22 0.65 15.19
CA ALA A 90 10.81 1.94 15.54
C ALA A 90 9.98 3.10 14.97
N MET A 91 9.89 4.18 15.71
CA MET A 91 9.37 5.46 15.22
C MET A 91 10.41 6.15 14.35
N VAL A 92 9.96 7.18 13.61
CA VAL A 92 10.87 8.04 12.82
C VAL A 92 12.02 8.56 13.69
N GLY A 93 13.26 8.48 13.19
CA GLY A 93 14.45 8.95 13.90
C GLY A 93 14.99 8.00 14.98
N VAL A 94 14.46 6.78 15.08
CA VAL A 94 14.93 5.76 16.04
C VAL A 94 15.45 4.54 15.28
N ASN A 95 16.64 4.03 15.69
CA ASN A 95 17.20 2.78 15.13
C ASN A 95 16.55 1.55 15.77
N ALA A 96 16.38 0.50 14.97
CA ALA A 96 15.88 -0.81 15.41
C ALA A 96 16.66 -1.95 14.75
N GLY A 97 16.50 -3.15 15.25
CA GLY A 97 17.03 -4.36 14.64
C GLY A 97 16.38 -4.69 13.28
N VAL A 98 17.00 -5.60 12.55
CA VAL A 98 16.47 -6.10 11.27
C VAL A 98 15.21 -6.91 11.51
N SER A 99 14.13 -6.54 10.83
CA SER A 99 12.85 -7.28 10.82
C SER A 99 12.73 -8.21 9.60
N LEU A 100 13.28 -7.79 8.45
CA LEU A 100 13.21 -8.57 7.22
C LEU A 100 14.35 -8.14 6.28
N PRO A 101 15.29 -9.04 5.91
CA PRO A 101 16.33 -8.72 4.96
C PRO A 101 15.81 -8.73 3.52
N PHE A 102 16.40 -7.89 2.67
CA PHE A 102 16.22 -8.00 1.23
C PHE A 102 17.11 -9.11 0.66
N ALA A 103 16.76 -9.62 -0.52
CA ALA A 103 17.55 -10.65 -1.17
C ALA A 103 18.94 -10.14 -1.58
N SER A 104 19.92 -11.03 -1.58
CA SER A 104 21.26 -10.77 -2.09
C SER A 104 21.48 -11.55 -3.41
N PRO A 105 22.21 -11.01 -4.38
CA PRO A 105 22.87 -9.70 -4.38
C PRO A 105 21.86 -8.55 -4.50
N MET A 106 22.21 -7.40 -3.88
CA MET A 106 21.41 -6.19 -3.98
C MET A 106 21.53 -5.59 -5.38
N THR A 107 20.40 -5.42 -6.05
CA THR A 107 20.29 -4.78 -7.38
C THR A 107 19.21 -3.73 -7.39
N SER A 108 19.21 -2.82 -8.37
CA SER A 108 18.15 -1.85 -8.59
C SER A 108 17.77 -1.85 -10.09
N PRO A 109 16.50 -2.09 -10.42
CA PRO A 109 15.37 -2.42 -9.53
C PRO A 109 15.45 -3.84 -8.96
N MET A 110 14.78 -4.07 -7.82
CA MET A 110 14.56 -5.40 -7.29
C MET A 110 13.15 -5.55 -6.72
N ALA A 111 12.67 -6.79 -6.65
CA ALA A 111 11.40 -7.13 -6.04
C ALA A 111 11.59 -8.27 -5.03
N GLY A 112 10.70 -8.34 -4.06
CA GLY A 112 10.71 -9.41 -3.08
C GLY A 112 9.35 -9.65 -2.46
N GLN A 113 9.25 -10.72 -1.69
CA GLN A 113 8.07 -11.04 -0.91
C GLN A 113 8.43 -11.85 0.34
N ALA A 114 7.62 -11.71 1.38
CA ALA A 114 7.70 -12.52 2.59
C ALA A 114 6.34 -12.62 3.28
N THR A 115 6.08 -13.75 3.93
CA THR A 115 4.95 -13.86 4.86
C THR A 115 5.39 -13.33 6.21
N LEU A 116 4.68 -12.31 6.70
CA LEU A 116 4.97 -11.67 7.98
C LEU A 116 4.30 -12.41 9.14
N THR A 117 4.87 -12.31 10.33
CA THR A 117 4.16 -12.67 11.56
C THR A 117 3.08 -11.64 11.87
N ALA A 118 2.10 -12.00 12.70
CA ALA A 118 1.05 -11.06 13.12
C ALA A 118 1.63 -9.82 13.82
N ALA A 119 2.70 -9.97 14.60
CA ALA A 119 3.40 -8.84 15.24
C ALA A 119 4.04 -7.92 14.20
N GLN A 120 4.72 -8.46 13.19
CA GLN A 120 5.32 -7.68 12.10
C GLN A 120 4.25 -6.93 11.29
N VAL A 121 3.10 -7.56 11.02
CA VAL A 121 1.95 -6.89 10.38
C VAL A 121 1.47 -5.72 11.22
N ALA A 122 1.29 -5.91 12.54
CA ALA A 122 0.85 -4.85 13.44
C ALA A 122 1.85 -3.67 13.47
N ASP A 123 3.14 -3.96 13.47
CA ASP A 123 4.20 -2.94 13.46
C ASP A 123 4.23 -2.16 12.14
N LEU A 124 4.15 -2.85 11.01
CA LEU A 124 4.09 -2.22 9.69
C LEU A 124 2.84 -1.34 9.55
N MET A 125 1.67 -1.85 9.93
CA MET A 125 0.39 -1.12 9.92
C MET A 125 0.42 0.11 10.83
N ALA A 126 1.17 0.07 11.91
CA ALA A 126 1.37 1.19 12.83
C ALA A 126 2.43 2.21 12.34
N GLY A 127 3.01 2.02 11.14
CA GLY A 127 4.07 2.88 10.60
C GLY A 127 5.39 2.76 11.36
N ARG A 128 5.64 1.65 12.06
CA ARG A 128 6.85 1.43 12.87
C ARG A 128 7.94 0.64 12.14
N TRP A 129 7.87 0.56 10.83
CA TRP A 129 8.92 -0.03 10.00
C TRP A 129 9.60 1.03 9.15
N TYR A 130 10.90 0.87 8.95
CA TYR A 130 11.64 1.63 7.94
C TYR A 130 12.46 0.67 7.06
N ALA A 131 12.75 1.12 5.84
CA ALA A 131 13.68 0.44 4.94
C ALA A 131 14.98 1.22 4.87
N ASN A 132 16.13 0.53 4.76
CA ASN A 132 17.40 1.17 4.46
C ASN A 132 18.28 0.32 3.54
N ILE A 133 19.30 0.98 2.97
CA ILE A 133 20.31 0.38 2.11
C ILE A 133 21.68 0.77 2.63
N HIS A 134 22.58 -0.19 2.68
CA HIS A 134 23.94 -0.05 3.17
C HIS A 134 24.96 -0.13 2.04
N THR A 135 26.08 0.54 2.22
CA THR A 135 27.28 0.42 1.37
C THR A 135 28.53 0.28 2.23
N ALA A 136 29.67 -0.05 1.60
CA ALA A 136 30.94 -0.11 2.32
C ALA A 136 31.31 1.21 3.00
N LYS A 137 30.95 2.35 2.39
CA LYS A 137 31.17 3.69 2.96
C LYS A 137 30.24 4.00 4.12
N PHE A 138 29.00 3.49 4.09
CA PHE A 138 27.98 3.70 5.10
C PHE A 138 27.45 2.35 5.61
N PRO A 139 28.24 1.63 6.42
CA PRO A 139 27.86 0.30 6.91
C PRO A 139 26.66 0.32 7.87
N GLY A 140 26.35 1.47 8.49
CA GLY A 140 25.16 1.67 9.32
C GLY A 140 23.88 1.98 8.52
N GLY A 141 24.01 2.33 7.23
CA GLY A 141 22.95 2.74 6.31
C GLY A 141 23.33 3.99 5.54
N GLU A 142 23.12 3.98 4.23
CA GLU A 142 23.37 5.15 3.37
C GLU A 142 22.09 5.92 3.08
N ILE A 143 20.97 5.22 2.83
CA ILE A 143 19.68 5.84 2.58
C ILE A 143 18.58 5.06 3.32
N ARG A 144 17.65 5.80 3.94
CA ARG A 144 16.58 5.28 4.78
C ARG A 144 15.25 5.98 4.53
N GLY A 145 14.15 5.28 4.77
CA GLY A 145 12.80 5.86 4.75
C GLY A 145 11.80 5.09 5.60
N GLN A 146 10.97 5.81 6.36
CA GLN A 146 9.89 5.22 7.15
C GLN A 146 8.76 4.77 6.22
N MET A 147 8.28 3.54 6.39
CA MET A 147 7.15 3.00 5.63
C MET A 147 5.85 3.68 6.07
N THR A 148 5.09 4.20 5.13
CA THR A 148 3.79 4.85 5.36
C THR A 148 2.71 4.20 4.49
N MET A 149 1.51 4.06 5.04
CA MET A 149 0.36 3.63 4.24
C MET A 149 0.05 4.67 3.16
N ARG A 150 -0.26 4.19 1.96
CA ARG A 150 -0.89 5.02 0.94
C ARG A 150 -2.39 5.16 1.25
N PRO A 151 -2.94 6.36 1.09
CA PRO A 151 -4.38 6.57 1.16
C PRO A 151 -5.14 5.81 0.08
#